data_7b5970948c64544308b03f28ffcbb7ae
#
_entry.id   7b5970948c64544308b03f28ffcbb7ae
#
_cell.length_a   1.000
_cell.length_b   1.000
_cell.length_c   1.000
_cell.angle_alpha   90.00
_cell.angle_beta   90.00
_cell.angle_gamma   90.00
#
_symmetry.space_group_name_H-M   'P 1'
#
loop_
_entity.id
_entity.type
_entity.pdbx_description
1 polymer ?
#
loop_
_entity_poly.entity_id
_entity_poly.type
_entity_poly.pdbx_seq_one_letter_code
_entity_poly.pdbx_strand_id
1 'polypeptide(L)'
;LYGKLNGLFIRQNGEYGDGEGYPSMNIRGIGSLNNNSILVFVDGLERDINSLVLEEIEEITILKDAAALAPYGIRGANGVILVKTKRGKKGKTDIHVSYQHSVTTPVRLPQMADAATYAEAVNEGLANEGLAPRYTQQEIEAYRSGKYPTLFPNVDWFNETLRDHGQRDQVNFTASGGSNRIRYYSMINFISDRGLLKNTDQGSYSTQLANSILNVRTNLDIDITSSTRVKVNLSGKLKEKYSPGSISDGVLMETLYALPANAYPVRSHNGIWGGIKHVSEESGCRVIIDRIYHISCPYIIGGSDIDTRSGSFGSRVVSRIPYWF
;
A
#
# COMPACT_ATOMS: atom_id res chain seq x y z
N LEU A 1 -14.36 3.81 8.05
CA LEU A 1 -15.26 4.94 7.69
C LEU A 1 -16.14 4.62 6.48
N TYR A 2 -15.81 3.61 5.69
CA TYR A 2 -16.56 3.22 4.49
C TYR A 2 -18.03 2.95 4.79
N GLY A 3 -18.93 3.59 4.06
CA GLY A 3 -20.38 3.40 4.17
C GLY A 3 -21.04 3.86 5.49
N LYS A 4 -20.26 4.40 6.43
CA LYS A 4 -20.77 4.82 7.76
C LYS A 4 -21.09 6.32 7.87
N LEU A 5 -20.67 7.12 6.90
CA LEU A 5 -20.85 8.57 6.91
C LEU A 5 -21.71 9.01 5.72
N ASN A 6 -22.86 9.58 6.01
CA ASN A 6 -23.81 10.04 4.99
C ASN A 6 -23.24 11.23 4.20
N GLY A 7 -23.16 11.08 2.86
CA GLY A 7 -22.68 12.11 1.95
C GLY A 7 -21.17 12.12 1.71
N LEU A 8 -20.43 11.18 2.30
CA LEU A 8 -19.03 10.95 2.00
C LEU A 8 -18.91 9.72 1.08
N PHE A 9 -18.40 9.94 -0.12
CA PHE A 9 -18.02 8.87 -1.04
C PHE A 9 -16.54 8.55 -0.83
N ILE A 10 -16.26 7.29 -0.55
CA ILE A 10 -14.90 6.80 -0.37
C ILE A 10 -14.66 5.74 -1.42
N ARG A 11 -13.69 5.97 -2.29
CA ARG A 11 -13.19 5.00 -3.26
C ARG A 11 -11.85 4.49 -2.76
N GLN A 12 -11.78 3.20 -2.49
CA GLN A 12 -10.53 2.54 -2.20
C GLN A 12 -9.81 2.32 -3.53
N ASN A 13 -8.68 2.95 -3.70
CA ASN A 13 -7.77 2.61 -4.77
C ASN A 13 -7.05 1.35 -4.31
N GLY A 14 -7.25 0.24 -5.03
CA GLY A 14 -6.68 -1.04 -4.65
C GLY A 14 -5.16 -0.92 -4.55
N GLU A 15 -4.62 -1.25 -3.41
CA GLU A 15 -3.19 -1.46 -3.21
C GLU A 15 -2.95 -2.91 -2.78
N TYR A 16 -1.74 -3.39 -3.03
CA TYR A 16 -1.37 -4.80 -3.00
C TYR A 16 -1.14 -5.36 -1.60
N GLY A 17 -2.05 -5.02 -0.67
CA GLY A 17 -2.11 -5.70 0.62
C GLY A 17 -1.17 -5.17 1.69
N ASP A 18 -0.57 -3.98 1.50
CA ASP A 18 0.19 -3.31 2.55
C ASP A 18 -0.67 -2.46 3.51
N GLY A 19 -2.00 -2.46 3.29
CA GLY A 19 -2.94 -1.73 4.13
C GLY A 19 -2.93 -0.22 3.93
N GLU A 20 -2.19 0.30 2.96
CA GLU A 20 -1.97 1.73 2.74
C GLU A 20 -2.73 2.36 1.59
N GLY A 21 -3.76 1.72 1.06
CA GLY A 21 -4.63 2.35 0.09
C GLY A 21 -5.08 3.72 0.58
N TYR A 22 -4.53 4.79 0.00
CA TYR A 22 -5.03 6.14 0.24
C TYR A 22 -6.41 6.26 -0.42
N PRO A 23 -7.49 6.16 0.35
CA PRO A 23 -8.81 6.25 -0.23
C PRO A 23 -9.01 7.65 -0.80
N SER A 24 -9.45 7.73 -2.05
CA SER A 24 -9.96 8.98 -2.54
C SER A 24 -11.33 9.26 -1.93
N MET A 25 -11.48 10.44 -1.35
CA MET A 25 -12.71 10.86 -0.67
C MET A 25 -13.31 12.05 -1.40
N ASN A 26 -14.63 12.02 -1.60
CA ASN A 26 -15.38 13.10 -2.21
C ASN A 26 -16.67 13.35 -1.43
N ILE A 27 -17.04 14.61 -1.26
CA ILE A 27 -18.34 15.03 -0.72
C ILE A 27 -19.16 15.57 -1.89
N ARG A 28 -20.37 15.02 -2.10
CA ARG A 28 -21.27 15.40 -3.21
C ARG A 28 -20.72 15.18 -4.62
N GLY A 29 -19.71 14.31 -4.80
CA GLY A 29 -19.13 13.98 -6.09
C GLY A 29 -17.91 14.81 -6.47
N ILE A 30 -17.50 14.72 -7.74
CA ILE A 30 -16.33 15.41 -8.29
C ILE A 30 -16.80 16.78 -8.79
N GLY A 31 -16.40 17.85 -8.10
CA GLY A 31 -16.78 19.22 -8.41
C GLY A 31 -15.78 19.97 -9.32
N SER A 32 -14.54 19.46 -9.44
CA SER A 32 -13.46 20.10 -10.19
C SER A 32 -12.60 19.07 -10.90
N LEU A 33 -12.07 19.40 -12.07
CA LEU A 33 -11.10 18.56 -12.79
C LEU A 33 -9.70 18.62 -12.16
N ASN A 34 -9.37 19.68 -11.45
CA ASN A 34 -8.00 19.92 -10.97
C ASN A 34 -7.78 19.52 -9.52
N ASN A 35 -8.73 19.81 -8.62
CA ASN A 35 -8.58 19.49 -7.19
C ASN A 35 -9.94 19.24 -6.54
N ASN A 36 -10.10 18.04 -5.97
CA ASN A 36 -11.29 17.63 -5.22
C ASN A 36 -10.95 17.28 -3.78
N SER A 37 -9.79 17.71 -3.26
CA SER A 37 -9.40 17.40 -1.90
C SER A 37 -10.37 18.04 -0.90
N ILE A 38 -10.76 17.24 0.09
CA ILE A 38 -11.60 17.66 1.20
C ILE A 38 -10.70 18.28 2.27
N LEU A 39 -11.14 19.38 2.86
CA LEU A 39 -10.45 20.00 3.97
C LEU A 39 -10.80 19.28 5.29
N VAL A 40 -9.79 18.81 6.01
CA VAL A 40 -10.00 18.05 7.25
C VAL A 40 -9.40 18.80 8.43
N PHE A 41 -10.20 19.01 9.47
CA PHE A 41 -9.78 19.58 10.74
C PHE A 41 -9.89 18.54 11.86
N VAL A 42 -8.79 18.34 12.58
CA VAL A 42 -8.74 17.49 13.77
C VAL A 42 -8.51 18.37 14.98
N ASP A 43 -9.47 18.42 15.88
CA ASP A 43 -9.48 19.31 17.06
C ASP A 43 -9.20 20.80 16.72
N GLY A 44 -9.62 21.25 15.53
CA GLY A 44 -9.46 22.61 15.06
C GLY A 44 -8.18 22.88 14.25
N LEU A 45 -7.30 21.90 14.08
CA LEU A 45 -6.08 21.99 13.26
C LEU A 45 -6.26 21.19 11.97
N GLU A 46 -5.82 21.76 10.85
CA GLU A 46 -5.83 21.07 9.57
C GLU A 46 -4.83 19.91 9.58
N ARG A 47 -5.33 18.71 9.25
CA ARG A 47 -4.54 17.47 9.22
C ARG A 47 -5.04 16.52 8.16
N ASP A 48 -4.19 15.60 7.75
CA ASP A 48 -4.59 14.47 6.91
C ASP A 48 -5.41 13.46 7.73
N ILE A 49 -6.59 13.09 7.23
CA ILE A 49 -7.47 12.10 7.86
C ILE A 49 -6.80 10.71 7.95
N ASN A 50 -5.91 10.39 7.02
CA ASN A 50 -5.15 9.13 7.02
C ASN A 50 -4.10 9.07 8.14
N SER A 51 -3.84 10.19 8.81
CA SER A 51 -2.99 10.21 10.00
C SER A 51 -3.69 9.70 11.25
N LEU A 52 -5.01 9.57 11.23
CA LEU A 52 -5.83 9.23 12.38
C LEU A 52 -6.05 7.72 12.51
N VAL A 53 -6.15 7.29 13.76
CA VAL A 53 -6.57 5.94 14.14
C VAL A 53 -8.03 5.97 14.57
N LEU A 54 -8.80 4.97 14.19
CA LEU A 54 -10.25 4.93 14.50
C LEU A 54 -10.53 5.05 16.00
N GLU A 55 -9.68 4.47 16.81
CA GLU A 55 -9.79 4.42 18.27
C GLU A 55 -9.66 5.78 18.95
N GLU A 56 -8.98 6.75 18.31
CA GLU A 56 -8.86 8.11 18.86
C GLU A 56 -10.03 9.02 18.53
N ILE A 57 -10.90 8.62 17.60
CA ILE A 57 -11.99 9.44 17.11
C ILE A 57 -13.19 9.33 18.04
N GLU A 58 -13.71 10.47 18.50
CA GLU A 58 -14.97 10.57 19.24
C GLU A 58 -16.15 10.87 18.31
N GLU A 59 -15.97 11.85 17.40
CA GLU A 59 -17.02 12.34 16.52
C GLU A 59 -16.44 12.79 15.18
N ILE A 60 -17.16 12.51 14.10
CA ILE A 60 -16.87 13.05 12.77
C ILE A 60 -18.11 13.81 12.29
N THR A 61 -17.92 15.07 11.96
CA THR A 61 -18.96 15.93 11.38
C THR A 61 -18.57 16.33 9.96
N ILE A 62 -19.47 16.13 9.01
CA ILE A 62 -19.28 16.53 7.61
C ILE A 62 -20.06 17.80 7.34
N LEU A 63 -19.34 18.87 7.01
CA LEU A 63 -19.92 20.12 6.55
C LEU A 63 -20.01 20.11 5.03
N LYS A 64 -21.23 20.22 4.52
CA LYS A 64 -21.51 20.16 3.08
C LYS A 64 -22.35 21.31 2.58
N ASP A 65 -22.98 22.08 3.48
CA ASP A 65 -23.87 23.16 3.12
C ASP A 65 -23.13 24.50 3.09
N ALA A 66 -23.44 25.36 2.11
CA ALA A 66 -22.72 26.61 1.87
C ALA A 66 -22.61 27.51 3.11
N ALA A 67 -23.68 27.60 3.92
CA ALA A 67 -23.66 28.37 5.16
C ALA A 67 -22.66 27.82 6.19
N ALA A 68 -22.54 26.49 6.29
CA ALA A 68 -21.59 25.85 7.19
C ALA A 68 -20.13 25.92 6.68
N LEU A 69 -19.94 26.06 5.37
CA LEU A 69 -18.64 26.18 4.73
C LEU A 69 -18.09 27.59 4.70
N ALA A 70 -18.94 28.60 4.88
CA ALA A 70 -18.55 30.01 4.80
C ALA A 70 -17.32 30.41 5.63
N PRO A 71 -17.13 29.92 6.88
CA PRO A 71 -15.93 30.22 7.67
C PRO A 71 -14.62 29.68 7.08
N TYR A 72 -14.68 28.68 6.20
CA TYR A 72 -13.51 28.02 5.61
C TYR A 72 -13.14 28.61 4.21
N GLY A 73 -13.93 29.54 3.72
CA GLY A 73 -13.70 30.23 2.46
C GLY A 73 -13.63 29.28 1.25
N ILE A 74 -12.87 29.67 0.22
CA ILE A 74 -12.72 28.90 -1.02
C ILE A 74 -12.09 27.51 -0.79
N ARG A 75 -11.27 27.35 0.22
CA ARG A 75 -10.64 26.05 0.55
C ARG A 75 -11.67 25.01 1.02
N GLY A 76 -12.79 25.44 1.59
CA GLY A 76 -13.87 24.58 2.01
C GLY A 76 -14.84 24.19 0.89
N ALA A 77 -14.66 24.66 -0.36
CA ALA A 77 -15.63 24.48 -1.45
C ALA A 77 -15.96 22.99 -1.75
N ASN A 78 -15.00 22.09 -1.57
CA ASN A 78 -15.19 20.65 -1.77
C ASN A 78 -15.78 19.95 -0.54
N GLY A 79 -16.11 20.70 0.52
CA GLY A 79 -16.59 20.21 1.81
C GLY A 79 -15.50 20.16 2.87
N VAL A 80 -15.94 20.13 4.12
CA VAL A 80 -15.07 20.11 5.31
C VAL A 80 -15.44 18.95 6.20
N ILE A 81 -14.46 18.22 6.68
CA ILE A 81 -14.61 17.17 7.70
C ILE A 81 -14.02 17.70 9.00
N LEU A 82 -14.84 17.73 10.04
CA LEU A 82 -14.43 18.05 11.40
C LEU A 82 -14.33 16.76 12.20
N VAL A 83 -13.17 16.51 12.75
CA VAL A 83 -12.91 15.36 13.62
C VAL A 83 -12.63 15.85 15.02
N LYS A 84 -13.39 15.34 15.99
CA LYS A 84 -13.09 15.49 17.41
C LYS A 84 -12.45 14.21 17.93
N THR A 85 -11.35 14.35 18.64
CA THR A 85 -10.69 13.22 19.27
C THR A 85 -11.20 12.99 20.67
N LYS A 86 -11.13 11.74 21.13
CA LYS A 86 -11.56 11.33 22.47
C LYS A 86 -10.82 12.11 23.54
N ARG A 87 -11.57 12.49 24.59
CA ARG A 87 -11.06 13.19 25.75
C ARG A 87 -11.40 12.44 27.02
N GLY A 88 -10.61 12.68 28.06
CA GLY A 88 -10.88 12.12 29.36
C GLY A 88 -12.19 12.65 29.96
N LYS A 89 -12.84 11.79 30.72
CA LYS A 89 -14.04 12.14 31.51
C LYS A 89 -13.71 12.05 32.99
N LYS A 90 -14.44 12.78 33.83
CA LYS A 90 -14.35 12.65 35.29
C LYS A 90 -14.73 11.23 35.68
N GLY A 91 -13.88 10.55 36.42
CA GLY A 91 -14.14 9.21 36.90
C GLY A 91 -12.83 8.46 37.19
N LYS A 92 -12.99 7.20 37.59
CA LYS A 92 -11.88 6.28 37.75
C LYS A 92 -11.17 6.10 36.39
N THR A 93 -9.90 5.79 36.44
CA THR A 93 -9.14 5.41 35.25
C THR A 93 -9.75 4.18 34.61
N ASP A 94 -10.11 4.30 33.36
CA ASP A 94 -10.56 3.21 32.49
C ASP A 94 -9.42 2.85 31.54
N ILE A 95 -9.03 1.59 31.55
CA ILE A 95 -7.95 1.06 30.73
C ILE A 95 -8.56 0.03 29.78
N HIS A 96 -8.33 0.21 28.49
CA HIS A 96 -8.78 -0.74 27.48
C HIS A 96 -7.59 -1.18 26.62
N VAL A 97 -7.44 -2.50 26.46
CA VAL A 97 -6.45 -3.13 25.60
C VAL A 97 -7.17 -3.99 24.59
N SER A 98 -6.81 -3.85 23.33
CA SER A 98 -7.31 -4.71 22.26
C SER A 98 -6.18 -5.18 21.36
N TYR A 99 -6.29 -6.42 20.93
CA TYR A 99 -5.45 -7.02 19.89
C TYR A 99 -6.35 -7.52 18.77
N GLN A 100 -5.97 -7.20 17.55
CA GLN A 100 -6.67 -7.65 16.36
C GLN A 100 -5.65 -8.26 15.39
N HIS A 101 -5.90 -9.49 14.99
CA HIS A 101 -5.22 -10.15 13.89
C HIS A 101 -6.14 -10.22 12.69
N SER A 102 -5.65 -9.85 11.53
CA SER A 102 -6.41 -9.87 10.26
C SER A 102 -5.59 -10.56 9.19
N VAL A 103 -6.29 -11.35 8.38
CA VAL A 103 -5.72 -11.99 7.19
C VAL A 103 -6.34 -11.35 5.97
N THR A 104 -5.48 -10.87 5.07
CA THR A 104 -5.88 -10.24 3.82
C THR A 104 -5.63 -11.21 2.67
N THR A 105 -6.67 -11.55 1.91
CA THR A 105 -6.54 -12.41 0.73
C THR A 105 -6.95 -11.65 -0.51
N PRO A 106 -6.34 -11.89 -1.67
CA PRO A 106 -6.82 -11.35 -2.94
C PRO A 106 -8.26 -11.81 -3.18
N VAL A 107 -9.16 -10.90 -3.50
CA VAL A 107 -10.56 -11.25 -3.80
C VAL A 107 -10.64 -12.10 -5.06
N ARG A 108 -9.82 -11.77 -6.06
CA ARG A 108 -9.70 -12.49 -7.33
C ARG A 108 -8.37 -12.15 -7.98
N LEU A 109 -7.62 -13.17 -8.35
CA LEU A 109 -6.51 -13.07 -9.27
C LEU A 109 -6.95 -13.52 -10.66
N PRO A 110 -6.43 -12.94 -11.75
CA PRO A 110 -6.73 -13.41 -13.09
C PRO A 110 -6.10 -14.79 -13.29
N GLN A 111 -6.81 -15.64 -14.02
CA GLN A 111 -6.23 -16.87 -14.55
C GLN A 111 -5.52 -16.52 -15.86
N MET A 112 -4.22 -16.61 -15.87
CA MET A 112 -3.42 -16.39 -17.08
C MET A 112 -3.40 -17.68 -17.91
N ALA A 113 -3.28 -17.52 -19.23
CA ALA A 113 -3.08 -18.63 -20.12
C ALA A 113 -1.74 -19.33 -19.82
N ASP A 114 -1.73 -20.66 -19.84
CA ASP A 114 -0.50 -21.42 -19.78
C ASP A 114 0.33 -21.24 -21.06
N ALA A 115 1.59 -21.69 -21.03
CA ALA A 115 2.52 -21.50 -22.12
C ALA A 115 2.05 -22.10 -23.45
N ALA A 116 1.39 -23.26 -23.41
CA ALA A 116 0.89 -23.93 -24.62
C ALA A 116 -0.31 -23.18 -25.20
N THR A 117 -1.30 -22.85 -24.37
CA THR A 117 -2.48 -22.05 -24.76
C THR A 117 -2.08 -20.68 -25.29
N TYR A 118 -1.10 -20.02 -24.65
CA TYR A 118 -0.57 -18.75 -25.16
C TYR A 118 0.06 -18.91 -26.53
N ALA A 119 0.90 -19.92 -26.75
CA ALA A 119 1.55 -20.18 -28.04
C ALA A 119 0.54 -20.50 -29.16
N GLU A 120 -0.51 -21.27 -28.85
CA GLU A 120 -1.62 -21.55 -29.76
C GLU A 120 -2.37 -20.27 -30.15
N ALA A 121 -2.74 -19.45 -29.15
CA ALA A 121 -3.43 -18.17 -29.39
C ALA A 121 -2.61 -17.19 -30.24
N VAL A 122 -1.29 -17.12 -30.01
CA VAL A 122 -0.39 -16.30 -30.85
C VAL A 122 -0.36 -16.81 -32.29
N ASN A 123 -0.27 -18.11 -32.51
CA ASN A 123 -0.31 -18.69 -33.86
C ASN A 123 -1.65 -18.46 -34.56
N GLU A 124 -2.76 -18.56 -33.85
CA GLU A 124 -4.09 -18.25 -34.37
C GLU A 124 -4.21 -16.79 -34.78
N GLY A 125 -3.72 -15.86 -33.94
CA GLY A 125 -3.67 -14.44 -34.27
C GLY A 125 -2.86 -14.15 -35.54
N LEU A 126 -1.66 -14.75 -35.66
CA LEU A 126 -0.82 -14.63 -36.85
C LEU A 126 -1.48 -15.21 -38.09
N ALA A 127 -2.15 -16.36 -37.96
CA ALA A 127 -2.87 -16.99 -39.08
C ALA A 127 -4.03 -16.08 -39.58
N ASN A 128 -4.75 -15.39 -38.68
CA ASN A 128 -5.79 -14.43 -39.04
C ASN A 128 -5.24 -13.21 -39.80
N GLU A 129 -3.98 -12.88 -39.59
CA GLU A 129 -3.25 -11.82 -40.32
C GLU A 129 -2.57 -12.35 -41.60
N GLY A 130 -2.69 -13.65 -41.90
CA GLY A 130 -2.03 -14.29 -43.05
C GLY A 130 -0.53 -14.46 -42.87
N LEU A 131 -0.03 -14.41 -41.66
CA LEU A 131 1.36 -14.58 -41.30
C LEU A 131 1.70 -16.04 -40.95
N ALA A 132 2.98 -16.41 -41.05
CA ALA A 132 3.46 -17.73 -40.64
C ALA A 132 3.39 -17.92 -39.13
N PRO A 133 3.10 -19.14 -38.65
CA PRO A 133 3.07 -19.43 -37.22
C PRO A 133 4.45 -19.17 -36.58
N ARG A 134 4.43 -18.60 -35.38
CA ARG A 134 5.65 -18.29 -34.61
C ARG A 134 6.15 -19.53 -33.86
N TYR A 135 5.24 -20.38 -33.38
CA TYR A 135 5.53 -21.58 -32.62
C TYR A 135 5.22 -22.81 -33.47
N THR A 136 6.15 -23.76 -33.51
CA THR A 136 5.92 -25.04 -34.13
C THR A 136 5.05 -25.94 -33.26
N GLN A 137 4.42 -26.95 -33.87
CA GLN A 137 3.62 -27.91 -33.12
C GLN A 137 4.45 -28.69 -32.09
N GLN A 138 5.73 -28.93 -32.39
CA GLN A 138 6.65 -29.62 -31.49
C GLN A 138 6.96 -28.75 -30.25
N GLU A 139 7.12 -27.44 -30.41
CA GLU A 139 7.32 -26.50 -29.31
C GLU A 139 6.08 -26.40 -28.44
N ILE A 140 4.89 -26.33 -29.02
CA ILE A 140 3.61 -26.30 -28.27
C ILE A 140 3.47 -27.56 -27.43
N GLU A 141 3.79 -28.73 -28.01
CA GLU A 141 3.74 -30.00 -27.27
C GLU A 141 4.82 -30.06 -26.16
N ALA A 142 6.01 -29.47 -26.41
CA ALA A 142 7.04 -29.36 -25.40
C ALA A 142 6.60 -28.50 -24.21
N TYR A 143 5.90 -27.36 -24.43
CA TYR A 143 5.27 -26.58 -23.37
C TYR A 143 4.22 -27.37 -22.61
N ARG A 144 3.35 -28.09 -23.32
CA ARG A 144 2.27 -28.90 -22.73
C ARG A 144 2.80 -30.06 -21.90
N SER A 145 3.86 -30.71 -22.34
CA SER A 145 4.48 -31.85 -21.64
C SER A 145 5.21 -31.47 -20.36
N GLY A 146 5.67 -30.20 -20.22
CA GLY A 146 6.48 -29.73 -19.11
C GLY A 146 7.83 -30.46 -18.95
N LYS A 147 8.25 -31.24 -19.93
CA LYS A 147 9.43 -32.11 -19.83
C LYS A 147 10.75 -31.36 -19.75
N TYR A 148 10.80 -30.16 -20.34
CA TYR A 148 12.02 -29.33 -20.41
C TYR A 148 11.74 -27.92 -19.89
N PRO A 149 11.54 -27.72 -18.56
CA PRO A 149 11.02 -26.46 -17.99
C PRO A 149 11.99 -25.29 -18.14
N THR A 150 13.26 -25.55 -18.40
CA THR A 150 14.25 -24.47 -18.65
C THR A 150 14.22 -23.98 -20.10
N LEU A 151 13.96 -24.88 -21.08
CA LEU A 151 13.90 -24.53 -22.49
C LEU A 151 12.49 -24.10 -22.92
N PHE A 152 11.48 -24.77 -22.37
CA PHE A 152 10.08 -24.54 -22.62
C PHE A 152 9.36 -24.23 -21.28
N PRO A 153 9.59 -23.03 -20.72
CA PRO A 153 9.05 -22.64 -19.43
C PRO A 153 7.52 -22.50 -19.50
N ASN A 154 6.87 -22.81 -18.38
CA ASN A 154 5.46 -22.57 -18.17
C ASN A 154 5.29 -22.06 -16.74
N VAL A 155 5.37 -20.74 -16.57
CA VAL A 155 5.47 -20.07 -15.27
C VAL A 155 4.16 -19.37 -14.95
N ASP A 156 3.60 -19.68 -13.79
CA ASP A 156 2.54 -18.86 -13.18
C ASP A 156 3.17 -17.71 -12.40
N TRP A 157 3.28 -16.56 -13.06
CA TRP A 157 3.94 -15.38 -12.49
C TRP A 157 3.22 -14.80 -11.27
N PHE A 158 1.90 -14.94 -11.19
CA PHE A 158 1.15 -14.52 -10.00
C PHE A 158 1.48 -15.40 -8.81
N ASN A 159 1.49 -16.71 -8.99
CA ASN A 159 1.84 -17.65 -7.95
C ASN A 159 3.32 -17.54 -7.53
N GLU A 160 4.23 -17.27 -8.47
CA GLU A 160 5.65 -17.06 -8.15
C GLU A 160 5.89 -15.78 -7.34
N THR A 161 5.11 -14.73 -7.58
CA THR A 161 5.35 -13.39 -7.02
C THR A 161 4.51 -13.12 -5.77
N LEU A 162 3.28 -13.64 -5.72
CA LEU A 162 2.33 -13.34 -4.64
C LEU A 162 2.17 -14.50 -3.69
N ARG A 163 1.92 -14.15 -2.42
CA ARG A 163 1.46 -15.08 -1.36
C ARG A 163 -0.06 -15.21 -1.44
N ASP A 164 -0.57 -16.30 -0.91
CA ASP A 164 -2.00 -16.52 -0.79
C ASP A 164 -2.66 -15.53 0.16
N HIS A 165 -1.91 -15.02 1.15
CA HIS A 165 -2.42 -14.08 2.13
C HIS A 165 -1.34 -13.14 2.68
N GLY A 166 -1.77 -11.93 3.00
CA GLY A 166 -1.07 -10.97 3.85
C GLY A 166 -1.59 -11.05 5.29
N GLN A 167 -0.87 -10.44 6.21
CA GLN A 167 -1.21 -10.43 7.64
C GLN A 167 -1.12 -9.02 8.18
N ARG A 168 -2.05 -8.69 9.08
CA ARG A 168 -2.06 -7.43 9.83
C ARG A 168 -2.32 -7.70 11.29
N ASP A 169 -1.41 -7.25 12.11
CA ASP A 169 -1.50 -7.26 13.56
C ASP A 169 -1.69 -5.83 14.07
N GLN A 170 -2.65 -5.61 14.93
CA GLN A 170 -2.92 -4.31 15.54
C GLN A 170 -3.10 -4.47 17.03
N VAL A 171 -2.35 -3.68 17.79
CA VAL A 171 -2.46 -3.59 19.25
C VAL A 171 -2.87 -2.17 19.60
N ASN A 172 -3.92 -2.03 20.39
CA ASN A 172 -4.35 -0.75 20.94
C ASN A 172 -4.32 -0.81 22.47
N PHE A 173 -3.74 0.22 23.05
CA PHE A 173 -3.83 0.52 24.48
C PHE A 173 -4.44 1.91 24.63
N THR A 174 -5.48 2.03 25.42
CA THR A 174 -6.07 3.32 25.79
C THR A 174 -6.23 3.42 27.29
N ALA A 175 -5.95 4.59 27.84
CA ALA A 175 -6.21 4.92 29.24
C ALA A 175 -6.91 6.28 29.30
N SER A 176 -8.04 6.33 29.97
CA SER A 176 -8.81 7.56 30.11
C SER A 176 -9.34 7.70 31.53
N GLY A 177 -9.46 8.94 32.02
CA GLY A 177 -9.95 9.18 33.36
C GLY A 177 -9.81 10.65 33.75
N GLY A 178 -10.03 10.92 35.01
CA GLY A 178 -9.76 12.24 35.52
C GLY A 178 -10.54 12.61 36.78
N SER A 179 -10.14 13.73 37.32
CA SER A 179 -10.76 14.40 38.47
C SER A 179 -11.60 15.60 38.00
N ASN A 180 -12.08 16.40 38.94
CA ASN A 180 -12.74 17.67 38.65
C ASN A 180 -11.83 18.69 37.97
N ARG A 181 -10.50 18.58 38.21
CA ARG A 181 -9.52 19.54 37.71
C ARG A 181 -8.71 19.04 36.53
N ILE A 182 -8.45 17.74 36.42
CA ILE A 182 -7.61 17.16 35.40
C ILE A 182 -8.34 15.98 34.77
N ARG A 183 -8.47 16.01 33.46
CA ARG A 183 -9.03 14.90 32.67
C ARG A 183 -8.03 14.55 31.59
N TYR A 184 -7.82 13.26 31.35
CA TYR A 184 -6.84 12.78 30.39
C TYR A 184 -7.39 11.62 29.55
N TYR A 185 -6.93 11.56 28.32
CA TYR A 185 -7.05 10.43 27.41
C TYR A 185 -5.68 10.18 26.81
N SER A 186 -5.18 8.96 26.92
CA SER A 186 -3.93 8.54 26.31
C SER A 186 -4.15 7.28 25.47
N MET A 187 -3.54 7.21 24.32
CA MET A 187 -3.63 6.08 23.39
C MET A 187 -2.24 5.75 22.84
N ILE A 188 -1.96 4.45 22.76
CA ILE A 188 -0.84 3.87 22.01
C ILE A 188 -1.44 2.84 21.08
N ASN A 189 -1.16 2.99 19.79
CA ASN A 189 -1.58 2.04 18.76
C ASN A 189 -0.37 1.59 17.97
N PHE A 190 -0.19 0.29 17.84
CA PHE A 190 0.84 -0.32 17.02
C PHE A 190 0.20 -1.18 15.95
N ILE A 191 0.62 -0.99 14.70
CA ILE A 191 0.16 -1.75 13.54
C ILE A 191 1.38 -2.33 12.84
N SER A 192 1.32 -3.63 12.54
CA SER A 192 2.31 -4.32 11.70
C SER A 192 1.59 -5.00 10.54
N ASP A 193 1.87 -4.54 9.33
CA ASP A 193 1.31 -5.08 8.10
C ASP A 193 2.38 -5.83 7.31
N ARG A 194 2.01 -7.00 6.77
CA ARG A 194 2.80 -7.77 5.81
C ARG A 194 1.97 -7.99 4.56
N GLY A 195 2.43 -7.44 3.45
CA GLY A 195 1.75 -7.51 2.17
C GLY A 195 1.80 -8.87 1.49
N LEU A 196 1.24 -8.92 0.29
CA LEU A 196 1.09 -10.14 -0.51
C LEU A 196 2.36 -10.55 -1.27
N LEU A 197 3.39 -9.70 -1.37
CA LEU A 197 4.60 -10.07 -2.08
C LEU A 197 5.37 -11.18 -1.36
N LYS A 198 5.80 -12.18 -2.11
CA LYS A 198 6.72 -13.20 -1.60
C LYS A 198 8.07 -12.56 -1.32
N ASN A 199 8.67 -12.95 -0.19
CA ASN A 199 10.04 -12.60 0.09
C ASN A 199 10.95 -13.63 -0.57
N THR A 200 11.83 -13.17 -1.43
CA THR A 200 12.89 -14.01 -1.98
C THR A 200 14.14 -13.77 -1.13
N ASP A 201 14.36 -14.58 -0.11
CA ASP A 201 15.46 -14.47 0.87
C ASP A 201 16.85 -14.72 0.25
N GLN A 202 17.21 -14.00 -0.79
CA GLN A 202 18.46 -14.20 -1.51
C GLN A 202 19.43 -13.02 -1.42
N GLY A 203 19.28 -12.19 -0.42
CA GLY A 203 20.13 -11.03 -0.24
C GLY A 203 20.10 -10.52 1.19
N SER A 204 20.86 -9.47 1.44
CA SER A 204 20.88 -8.75 2.73
C SER A 204 19.63 -7.87 2.94
N TYR A 205 18.62 -7.92 2.07
CA TYR A 205 17.42 -7.09 2.11
C TYR A 205 16.16 -7.92 1.84
N SER A 206 15.03 -7.44 2.36
CA SER A 206 13.72 -8.06 2.13
C SER A 206 13.02 -7.39 0.94
N THR A 207 12.48 -8.19 0.04
CA THR A 207 11.60 -7.74 -1.05
C THR A 207 10.14 -7.70 -0.62
N GLN A 208 9.86 -8.06 0.62
CA GLN A 208 8.51 -8.07 1.16
C GLN A 208 8.01 -6.65 1.37
N LEU A 209 6.78 -6.41 0.95
CA LEU A 209 6.05 -5.21 1.31
C LEU A 209 5.60 -5.31 2.77
N ALA A 210 6.08 -4.42 3.62
CA ALA A 210 5.74 -4.41 5.04
C ALA A 210 5.69 -2.99 5.60
N ASN A 211 4.76 -2.75 6.51
CA ASN A 211 4.61 -1.50 7.23
C ASN A 211 4.59 -1.74 8.73
N SER A 212 5.27 -0.88 9.48
CA SER A 212 5.14 -0.79 10.92
C SER A 212 4.78 0.63 11.30
N ILE A 213 3.67 0.80 12.01
CA ILE A 213 3.15 2.11 12.38
C ILE A 213 2.93 2.15 13.88
N LEU A 214 3.54 3.13 14.54
CA LEU A 214 3.29 3.46 15.94
C LEU A 214 2.62 4.83 16.01
N ASN A 215 1.41 4.86 16.57
CA ASN A 215 0.67 6.09 16.85
C ASN A 215 0.58 6.29 18.36
N VAL A 216 0.85 7.50 18.82
CA VAL A 216 0.69 7.90 20.23
C VAL A 216 -0.11 9.18 20.27
N ARG A 217 -1.09 9.24 21.17
CA ARG A 217 -1.88 10.45 21.43
C ARG A 217 -2.11 10.61 22.92
N THR A 218 -2.03 11.86 23.38
CA THR A 218 -2.43 12.23 24.74
C THR A 218 -3.18 13.56 24.66
N ASN A 219 -4.42 13.57 25.14
CA ASN A 219 -5.26 14.74 25.30
C ASN A 219 -5.43 15.00 26.80
N LEU A 220 -5.10 16.20 27.24
CA LEU A 220 -5.12 16.61 28.63
C LEU A 220 -5.92 17.91 28.77
N ASP A 221 -6.94 17.89 29.62
CA ASP A 221 -7.73 19.05 29.98
C ASP A 221 -7.48 19.39 31.46
N ILE A 222 -6.99 20.59 31.74
CA ILE A 222 -6.64 21.08 33.07
C ILE A 222 -7.47 22.32 33.38
N ASP A 223 -8.33 22.25 34.41
CA ASP A 223 -9.05 23.38 34.94
C ASP A 223 -8.19 24.01 36.06
N ILE A 224 -7.43 25.07 35.72
CA ILE A 224 -6.53 25.75 36.65
C ILE A 224 -7.35 26.53 37.69
N THR A 225 -8.34 27.28 37.19
CA THR A 225 -9.31 28.03 38.02
C THR A 225 -10.72 27.74 37.50
N SER A 226 -11.76 28.27 38.14
CA SER A 226 -13.13 28.19 37.65
C SER A 226 -13.34 28.87 36.30
N SER A 227 -12.47 29.82 35.93
CA SER A 227 -12.54 30.59 34.69
C SER A 227 -11.43 30.23 33.69
N THR A 228 -10.40 29.52 34.12
CA THR A 228 -9.21 29.24 33.28
C THR A 228 -9.04 27.74 33.05
N ARG A 229 -9.09 27.36 31.77
CA ARG A 229 -8.87 25.98 31.33
C ARG A 229 -7.74 25.92 30.30
N VAL A 230 -6.85 24.97 30.48
CA VAL A 230 -5.76 24.63 29.53
C VAL A 230 -6.08 23.30 28.90
N LYS A 231 -6.01 23.23 27.58
CA LYS A 231 -6.14 22.00 26.79
C LYS A 231 -4.81 21.73 26.09
N VAL A 232 -4.27 20.54 26.29
CA VAL A 232 -3.04 20.09 25.64
C VAL A 232 -3.35 18.87 24.82
N ASN A 233 -3.05 18.89 23.52
CA ASN A 233 -3.19 17.80 22.61
C ASN A 233 -1.82 17.43 22.06
N LEU A 234 -1.31 16.27 22.43
CA LEU A 234 -0.04 15.73 21.93
C LEU A 234 -0.33 14.54 21.03
N SER A 235 0.28 14.49 19.89
CA SER A 235 0.19 13.31 19.01
C SER A 235 1.50 13.09 18.27
N GLY A 236 1.87 11.83 18.09
CA GLY A 236 3.04 11.41 17.33
C GLY A 236 2.73 10.19 16.50
N LYS A 237 3.31 10.11 15.30
CA LYS A 237 3.23 8.95 14.41
C LYS A 237 4.64 8.62 13.94
N LEU A 238 5.05 7.36 14.15
CA LEU A 238 6.24 6.80 13.55
C LEU A 238 5.80 5.73 12.57
N LYS A 239 6.28 5.83 11.32
CA LYS A 239 5.98 4.87 10.28
C LYS A 239 7.27 4.40 9.65
N GLU A 240 7.43 3.09 9.57
CA GLU A 240 8.48 2.44 8.81
C GLU A 240 7.84 1.62 7.71
N LYS A 241 8.19 1.91 6.45
CA LYS A 241 7.73 1.17 5.28
C LYS A 241 8.92 0.49 4.61
N TYR A 242 8.77 -0.79 4.36
CA TYR A 242 9.65 -1.57 3.51
C TYR A 242 8.92 -1.86 2.21
N SER A 243 9.55 -1.56 1.10
CA SER A 243 9.01 -1.83 -0.24
C SER A 243 10.15 -2.24 -1.17
N PRO A 244 9.86 -3.05 -2.20
CA PRO A 244 10.83 -3.31 -3.25
C PRO A 244 11.34 -2.00 -3.84
N GLY A 245 12.64 -1.90 -4.10
CA GLY A 245 13.23 -0.72 -4.72
C GLY A 245 12.70 -0.50 -6.14
N SER A 246 12.56 0.75 -6.55
CA SER A 246 12.28 1.18 -7.93
C SER A 246 10.93 0.80 -8.55
N ILE A 247 10.04 0.08 -7.89
CA ILE A 247 8.77 -0.36 -8.46
C ILE A 247 7.62 0.26 -7.67
N SER A 248 6.79 1.03 -8.37
CA SER A 248 5.45 1.36 -7.84
C SER A 248 4.55 0.14 -7.97
N ASP A 249 3.64 -0.04 -7.02
CA ASP A 249 2.75 -1.20 -6.97
C ASP A 249 1.95 -1.39 -8.27
N GLY A 250 1.58 -0.30 -8.98
CA GLY A 250 0.91 -0.34 -10.27
C GLY A 250 1.75 -0.99 -11.36
N VAL A 251 3.02 -0.64 -11.44
CA VAL A 251 3.93 -1.18 -12.46
C VAL A 251 4.20 -2.67 -12.26
N LEU A 252 4.28 -3.13 -11.01
CA LEU A 252 4.42 -4.56 -10.74
C LEU A 252 3.27 -5.36 -11.33
N MET A 253 2.03 -4.91 -11.10
CA MET A 253 0.87 -5.62 -11.59
C MET A 253 0.74 -5.53 -13.11
N GLU A 254 0.97 -4.36 -13.72
CA GLU A 254 1.04 -4.26 -15.18
C GLU A 254 2.02 -5.27 -15.77
N THR A 255 3.18 -5.43 -15.14
CA THR A 255 4.19 -6.37 -15.58
C THR A 255 3.72 -7.82 -15.44
N LEU A 256 3.08 -8.17 -14.31
CA LEU A 256 2.52 -9.53 -14.11
C LEU A 256 1.42 -9.87 -15.14
N TYR A 257 0.59 -8.88 -15.52
CA TYR A 257 -0.41 -9.04 -16.58
C TYR A 257 0.18 -9.16 -17.97
N ALA A 258 1.27 -8.44 -18.24
CA ALA A 258 1.88 -8.41 -19.57
C ALA A 258 2.83 -9.58 -19.83
N LEU A 259 3.30 -10.28 -18.80
CA LEU A 259 4.30 -11.32 -18.93
C LEU A 259 3.66 -12.68 -19.23
N PRO A 260 3.90 -13.25 -20.44
CA PRO A 260 3.36 -14.56 -20.77
C PRO A 260 4.09 -15.68 -20.01
N ALA A 261 3.40 -16.80 -19.81
CA ALA A 261 3.90 -17.95 -19.07
C ALA A 261 5.18 -18.57 -19.69
N ASN A 262 5.37 -18.40 -20.99
CA ASN A 262 6.51 -18.95 -21.74
C ASN A 262 7.65 -17.94 -21.94
N ALA A 263 7.64 -16.78 -21.27
CA ALA A 263 8.66 -15.76 -21.48
C ALA A 263 10.09 -16.26 -21.15
N TYR A 264 10.26 -16.84 -19.98
CA TYR A 264 11.51 -17.41 -19.49
C TYR A 264 11.29 -18.24 -18.22
N PRO A 265 12.20 -19.15 -17.85
CA PRO A 265 12.10 -19.87 -16.58
C PRO A 265 12.40 -18.93 -15.41
N VAL A 266 11.84 -19.19 -14.24
CA VAL A 266 12.15 -18.44 -13.00
C VAL A 266 13.66 -18.50 -12.71
N ARG A 267 14.25 -19.67 -12.89
CA ARG A 267 15.70 -19.87 -12.77
C ARG A 267 16.20 -20.76 -13.90
N SER A 268 17.40 -20.43 -14.38
CA SER A 268 18.14 -21.31 -15.26
C SER A 268 18.68 -22.53 -14.48
N HIS A 269 19.16 -23.53 -15.19
CA HIS A 269 19.73 -24.73 -14.59
C HIS A 269 20.95 -24.43 -13.71
N ASN A 270 21.63 -23.31 -13.90
CA ASN A 270 22.76 -22.83 -13.09
C ASN A 270 22.31 -22.08 -11.82
N GLY A 271 21.00 -22.02 -11.54
CA GLY A 271 20.45 -21.28 -10.41
C GLY A 271 20.38 -19.76 -10.61
N ILE A 272 20.85 -19.26 -11.77
CA ILE A 272 20.77 -17.84 -12.13
C ILE A 272 19.32 -17.51 -12.45
N TRP A 273 18.85 -16.34 -12.06
CA TRP A 273 17.53 -15.85 -12.41
C TRP A 273 17.32 -15.82 -13.91
N GLY A 274 16.18 -16.33 -14.38
CA GLY A 274 15.80 -16.30 -15.76
C GLY A 274 15.59 -14.87 -16.26
N GLY A 275 15.65 -14.62 -17.57
CA GLY A 275 15.46 -13.30 -18.16
C GLY A 275 15.56 -13.37 -19.67
N ILE A 276 14.99 -12.37 -20.34
CA ILE A 276 15.16 -12.22 -21.78
C ILE A 276 16.53 -11.58 -22.00
N LYS A 277 17.43 -12.30 -22.66
CA LYS A 277 18.68 -11.73 -23.13
C LYS A 277 18.38 -10.77 -24.28
N HIS A 278 18.39 -9.48 -24.01
CA HIS A 278 18.26 -8.48 -25.05
C HIS A 278 19.58 -8.31 -25.79
N VAL A 279 19.57 -8.52 -27.12
CA VAL A 279 20.75 -8.43 -28.00
C VAL A 279 20.88 -7.03 -28.61
N SER A 280 20.01 -6.08 -28.34
CA SER A 280 20.09 -4.73 -28.92
C SER A 280 20.25 -3.63 -27.88
N GLU A 281 21.30 -2.86 -28.02
CA GLU A 281 21.65 -1.72 -27.18
C GLU A 281 20.73 -0.48 -27.38
N GLU A 282 19.76 -0.51 -28.29
CA GLU A 282 19.07 0.70 -28.77
C GLU A 282 17.57 0.80 -28.44
N SER A 283 16.92 -0.20 -27.89
CA SER A 283 15.47 -0.07 -27.65
C SER A 283 15.10 -0.10 -26.16
N GLY A 284 14.34 0.89 -25.74
CA GLY A 284 13.85 1.13 -24.37
C GLY A 284 13.05 0.01 -23.67
N CYS A 285 13.12 -1.22 -24.18
CA CYS A 285 12.49 -2.41 -23.62
C CYS A 285 13.21 -2.97 -22.39
N ARG A 286 14.39 -2.44 -22.06
CA ARG A 286 15.22 -2.82 -20.90
C ARG A 286 14.50 -2.63 -19.56
N VAL A 287 13.50 -1.75 -19.53
CA VAL A 287 12.88 -1.26 -18.29
C VAL A 287 11.89 -2.26 -17.67
N ILE A 288 11.18 -3.06 -18.45
CA ILE A 288 10.07 -3.90 -17.94
C ILE A 288 10.60 -5.18 -17.29
N ILE A 289 11.64 -5.76 -17.83
CA ILE A 289 12.22 -7.03 -17.35
C ILE A 289 13.07 -6.80 -16.11
N ASP A 290 13.86 -5.72 -16.09
CA ASP A 290 14.58 -5.29 -14.89
C ASP A 290 13.68 -5.08 -13.68
N ARG A 291 12.42 -4.72 -13.89
CA ARG A 291 11.48 -4.42 -12.79
C ARG A 291 10.96 -5.65 -12.05
N ILE A 292 10.68 -6.76 -12.73
CA ILE A 292 10.31 -8.01 -12.04
C ILE A 292 11.54 -8.62 -11.35
N TYR A 293 12.71 -8.49 -11.95
CA TYR A 293 13.96 -9.01 -11.38
C TYR A 293 14.46 -8.23 -10.18
N HIS A 294 14.18 -6.93 -10.08
CA HIS A 294 14.48 -6.17 -8.88
C HIS A 294 13.71 -6.66 -7.65
N ILE A 295 12.60 -7.36 -7.85
CA ILE A 295 11.88 -8.00 -6.74
C ILE A 295 12.58 -9.28 -6.31
N SER A 296 13.23 -9.98 -7.25
CA SER A 296 13.74 -11.33 -7.05
C SER A 296 15.25 -11.47 -7.14
N CYS A 297 15.99 -10.50 -7.70
CA CYS A 297 17.43 -10.63 -7.94
C CYS A 297 18.22 -9.35 -7.63
N PRO A 298 19.21 -9.41 -6.71
CA PRO A 298 20.10 -8.29 -6.42
C PRO A 298 21.21 -8.06 -7.42
N TYR A 299 21.37 -8.90 -8.44
CA TYR A 299 22.56 -8.92 -9.28
C TYR A 299 22.27 -9.00 -10.79
N ILE A 300 21.55 -8.05 -11.38
CA ILE A 300 21.66 -7.80 -12.82
C ILE A 300 21.73 -6.29 -13.04
N ILE A 301 22.90 -5.75 -12.75
CA ILE A 301 23.36 -4.50 -13.33
C ILE A 301 24.70 -4.83 -13.99
N GLY A 302 24.63 -5.23 -15.24
CA GLY A 302 25.78 -5.16 -16.12
C GLY A 302 25.81 -3.77 -16.74
N GLY A 303 26.77 -2.97 -16.37
CA GLY A 303 27.03 -1.66 -16.97
C GLY A 303 27.51 -0.64 -15.95
N SER A 304 28.84 -0.51 -15.88
CA SER A 304 29.67 0.62 -15.45
C SER A 304 29.03 1.67 -14.52
N ASP A 305 29.68 1.84 -13.37
CA ASP A 305 29.62 2.99 -12.47
C ASP A 305 28.36 3.11 -11.60
N ILE A 306 28.18 2.15 -10.70
CA ILE A 306 27.48 2.41 -9.45
C ILE A 306 28.49 2.25 -8.32
N ASP A 307 28.74 3.39 -7.65
CA ASP A 307 29.55 3.48 -6.45
C ASP A 307 29.05 2.44 -5.41
N THR A 308 29.86 1.45 -5.14
CA THR A 308 29.58 0.31 -4.24
C THR A 308 29.44 0.70 -2.77
N ARG A 309 29.26 1.99 -2.46
CA ARG A 309 29.17 2.52 -1.09
C ARG A 309 27.75 2.74 -0.57
N SER A 310 26.70 2.52 -1.37
CA SER A 310 25.31 2.60 -0.89
C SER A 310 24.55 1.28 -1.16
N GLY A 311 24.92 0.25 -0.43
CA GLY A 311 24.35 -1.09 -0.58
C GLY A 311 23.00 -1.25 0.12
N SER A 312 21.96 -0.50 -0.24
CA SER A 312 20.61 -0.78 0.22
C SER A 312 19.60 -0.65 -0.92
N PHE A 313 19.26 -1.77 -1.55
CA PHE A 313 18.22 -1.89 -2.57
C PHE A 313 16.79 -1.99 -1.99
N GLY A 314 16.59 -1.69 -0.73
CA GLY A 314 15.29 -1.48 -0.10
C GLY A 314 15.19 -0.03 0.33
N SER A 315 14.21 0.72 -0.14
CA SER A 315 13.97 2.06 0.40
C SER A 315 13.35 1.91 1.79
N ARG A 316 14.12 2.20 2.82
CA ARG A 316 13.59 2.41 4.17
C ARG A 316 13.10 3.85 4.26
N VAL A 317 11.80 4.07 4.11
CA VAL A 317 11.22 5.39 4.34
C VAL A 317 10.85 5.49 5.81
N VAL A 318 11.70 6.15 6.58
CA VAL A 318 11.38 6.54 7.96
C VAL A 318 10.83 7.95 7.91
N SER A 319 9.52 8.11 7.92
CA SER A 319 8.91 9.42 8.07
C SER A 319 8.73 9.72 9.56
N ARG A 320 9.66 10.49 10.12
CA ARG A 320 9.47 11.11 11.43
C ARG A 320 8.72 12.41 11.21
N ILE A 321 7.47 12.46 11.58
CA ILE A 321 6.71 13.71 11.63
C ILE A 321 6.51 14.06 13.11
N PRO A 322 7.39 14.85 13.72
CA PRO A 322 7.09 15.40 15.03
C PRO A 322 6.12 16.57 14.82
N TYR A 323 4.87 16.38 15.18
CA TYR A 323 3.94 17.50 15.35
C TYR A 323 4.02 17.96 16.81
N TRP A 324 4.80 19.02 17.02
CA TRP A 324 4.80 19.78 18.26
C TRP A 324 3.82 20.93 18.10
N PHE A 325 2.71 20.85 18.81
CA PHE A 325 1.88 22.02 19.21
C PHE A 325 1.04 21.68 20.41
#